data_d2310060890c8d25a3dbe4a2250b6a4f
#
_entry.id   d2310060890c8d25a3dbe4a2250b6a4f
#
_cell.length_a   1.000
_cell.length_b   1.000
_cell.length_c   1.000
_cell.angle_alpha   90.00
_cell.angle_beta   90.00
_cell.angle_gamma   90.00
#
_symmetry.space_group_name_H-M   'P 1'
#
loop_
_entity.id
_entity.type
_entity.pdbx_description
1 polymer ?
#
loop_
_entity_poly.entity_id
_entity_poly.type
_entity_poly.pdbx_seq_one_letter_code
_entity_poly.pdbx_strand_id
1 'polypeptide(L)'
;MSGLKAFGRVYAGWAFSQDFYRQKLYKKIGYNSVKNLLDDWADDHAKNWDANDLLSKLQTWQLNDISKGPLYKNNYVKALKSIKAKTILMPCNQDLYFRTK
;
A
#
# COMPACT_ATOMS: atom_id res chain seq x y z
N MET A 1 -16.38 -12.30 11.79
CA MET A 1 -15.51 -12.04 10.59
C MET A 1 -14.09 -12.23 11.04
N SER A 2 -13.23 -12.95 10.30
CA SER A 2 -11.81 -13.04 10.68
C SER A 2 -11.09 -11.70 10.52
N GLY A 3 -10.01 -11.48 11.27
CA GLY A 3 -9.23 -10.24 11.17
C GLY A 3 -8.72 -9.96 9.76
N LEU A 4 -8.29 -11.00 9.03
CA LEU A 4 -7.84 -10.87 7.64
C LEU A 4 -8.96 -10.39 6.71
N LYS A 5 -10.19 -10.90 6.87
CA LYS A 5 -11.35 -10.40 6.09
C LYS A 5 -11.65 -8.93 6.38
N ALA A 6 -11.59 -8.55 7.65
CA ALA A 6 -11.79 -7.15 8.05
C ALA A 6 -10.68 -6.25 7.48
N PHE A 7 -9.43 -6.70 7.55
CA PHE A 7 -8.29 -6.00 6.96
C PHE A 7 -8.48 -5.77 5.46
N GLY A 8 -8.80 -6.82 4.68
CA GLY A 8 -9.00 -6.70 3.23
C GLY A 8 -10.08 -5.66 2.87
N ARG A 9 -11.20 -5.63 3.61
CA ARG A 9 -12.27 -4.64 3.40
C ARG A 9 -11.81 -3.21 3.67
N VAL A 10 -11.11 -2.99 4.78
CA VAL A 10 -10.59 -1.67 5.14
C VAL A 10 -9.50 -1.24 4.14
N TYR A 11 -8.60 -2.15 3.80
CA TYR A 11 -7.50 -1.86 2.90
C TYR A 11 -7.96 -1.51 1.48
N ALA A 12 -9.04 -2.10 0.97
CA ALA A 12 -9.62 -1.71 -0.31
C ALA A 12 -9.93 -0.20 -0.40
N GLY A 13 -10.32 0.43 0.73
CA GLY A 13 -10.57 1.87 0.81
C GLY A 13 -9.29 2.72 0.71
N TRP A 14 -8.11 2.13 0.94
CA TRP A 14 -6.81 2.78 0.84
C TRP A 14 -6.06 2.44 -0.44
N ALA A 15 -6.27 1.23 -0.96
CA ALA A 15 -5.59 0.75 -2.16
C ALA A 15 -6.12 1.40 -3.45
N PHE A 16 -7.39 1.80 -3.45
CA PHE A 16 -8.01 2.47 -4.58
C PHE A 16 -8.32 3.92 -4.26
N SER A 17 -8.19 4.80 -5.27
CA SER A 17 -8.48 6.22 -5.11
C SER A 17 -9.98 6.49 -4.86
N GLN A 18 -10.30 7.66 -4.31
CA GLN A 18 -11.70 8.08 -4.18
C GLN A 18 -12.41 8.14 -5.54
N ASP A 19 -11.72 8.59 -6.57
CA ASP A 19 -12.26 8.66 -7.93
C ASP A 19 -12.56 7.28 -8.52
N PHE A 20 -11.77 6.27 -8.17
CA PHE A 20 -12.07 4.89 -8.53
C PHE A 20 -13.49 4.48 -8.10
N TYR A 21 -13.89 4.84 -6.89
CA TYR A 21 -15.23 4.56 -6.37
C TYR A 21 -16.30 5.46 -6.97
N ARG A 22 -16.05 6.78 -7.02
CA ARG A 22 -17.00 7.77 -7.56
C ARG A 22 -17.34 7.51 -9.02
N GLN A 23 -16.34 7.21 -9.83
CA GLN A 23 -16.49 6.93 -11.25
C GLN A 23 -16.87 5.48 -11.56
N LYS A 24 -17.06 4.67 -10.52
CA LYS A 24 -17.44 3.25 -10.63
C LYS A 24 -16.45 2.44 -11.48
N LEU A 25 -15.16 2.78 -11.41
CA LEU A 25 -14.13 2.11 -12.20
C LEU A 25 -13.97 0.62 -11.84
N TYR A 26 -14.42 0.20 -10.66
CA TYR A 26 -14.51 -1.20 -10.27
C TYR A 26 -15.32 -2.05 -11.29
N LYS A 27 -16.26 -1.44 -12.01
CA LYS A 27 -17.00 -2.13 -13.08
C LYS A 27 -16.12 -2.50 -14.27
N LYS A 28 -15.11 -1.67 -14.59
CA LYS A 28 -14.16 -1.93 -15.69
C LYS A 28 -13.23 -3.10 -15.40
N ILE A 29 -13.03 -3.43 -14.13
CA ILE A 29 -12.21 -4.57 -13.69
C ILE A 29 -13.06 -5.77 -13.24
N GLY A 30 -14.35 -5.80 -13.62
CA GLY A 30 -15.21 -6.97 -13.50
C GLY A 30 -16.15 -7.02 -12.29
N TYR A 31 -16.15 -6.02 -11.41
CA TYR A 31 -17.06 -6.00 -10.26
C TYR A 31 -18.38 -5.31 -10.57
N ASN A 32 -19.50 -5.94 -10.22
CA ASN A 32 -20.84 -5.38 -10.43
C ASN A 32 -21.19 -4.30 -9.39
N SER A 33 -20.58 -4.37 -8.21
CA SER A 33 -20.85 -3.45 -7.11
C SER A 33 -19.62 -3.28 -6.21
N VAL A 34 -19.60 -2.22 -5.40
CA VAL A 34 -18.60 -2.06 -4.32
C VAL A 34 -18.65 -3.23 -3.35
N LYS A 35 -19.85 -3.74 -3.05
CA LYS A 35 -19.99 -4.91 -2.18
C LYS A 35 -19.25 -6.13 -2.73
N ASN A 36 -19.39 -6.41 -4.03
CA ASN A 36 -18.67 -7.53 -4.65
C ASN A 36 -17.14 -7.34 -4.56
N LEU A 37 -16.64 -6.14 -4.84
CA LEU A 37 -15.22 -5.83 -4.67
C LEU A 37 -14.74 -6.08 -3.25
N LEU A 38 -15.47 -5.58 -2.24
CA LEU A 38 -15.10 -5.73 -0.84
C LEU A 38 -15.19 -7.16 -0.34
N ASP A 39 -16.15 -7.94 -0.84
CA ASP A 39 -16.29 -9.36 -0.50
C ASP A 39 -15.12 -10.16 -1.07
N ASP A 40 -14.77 -9.93 -2.34
CA ASP A 40 -13.64 -10.56 -3.00
C ASP A 40 -12.31 -10.23 -2.30
N TRP A 41 -12.06 -8.98 -1.97
CA TRP A 41 -10.88 -8.56 -1.21
C TRP A 41 -10.82 -9.18 0.17
N ALA A 42 -11.97 -9.30 0.86
CA ALA A 42 -12.04 -9.97 2.15
C ALA A 42 -11.70 -11.46 2.04
N ASP A 43 -12.21 -12.12 1.03
CA ASP A 43 -11.99 -13.55 0.82
C ASP A 43 -10.57 -13.84 0.33
N ASP A 44 -10.03 -13.02 -0.55
CA ASP A 44 -8.62 -13.09 -0.98
C ASP A 44 -7.66 -12.96 0.21
N HIS A 45 -7.85 -11.95 1.05
CA HIS A 45 -6.99 -11.76 2.23
C HIS A 45 -7.11 -12.90 3.24
N ALA A 46 -8.30 -13.46 3.42
CA ALA A 46 -8.47 -14.59 4.31
C ALA A 46 -7.84 -15.89 3.78
N LYS A 47 -7.76 -16.04 2.46
CA LYS A 47 -7.30 -17.27 1.81
C LYS A 47 -5.82 -17.24 1.47
N ASN A 48 -5.32 -16.11 1.01
CA ASN A 48 -4.02 -16.01 0.35
C ASN A 48 -2.98 -15.21 1.17
N TRP A 49 -3.37 -14.56 2.28
CA TRP A 49 -2.48 -13.73 3.08
C TRP A 49 -2.32 -14.29 4.50
N ASP A 50 -1.10 -14.20 5.02
CA ASP A 50 -0.79 -14.51 6.41
C ASP A 50 -0.77 -13.25 7.27
N ALA A 51 -1.37 -13.31 8.47
CA ALA A 51 -1.47 -12.17 9.37
C ALA A 51 -0.09 -11.73 9.90
N ASN A 52 0.84 -12.68 10.14
CA ASN A 52 2.17 -12.37 10.62
C ASN A 52 3.00 -11.70 9.52
N ASP A 53 2.83 -12.11 8.27
CA ASP A 53 3.48 -11.45 7.13
C ASP A 53 3.00 -10.01 6.97
N LEU A 54 1.71 -9.75 7.13
CA LEU A 54 1.16 -8.39 7.11
C LEU A 54 1.70 -7.54 8.26
N LEU A 55 1.78 -8.09 9.47
CA LEU A 55 2.37 -7.40 10.62
C LEU A 55 3.85 -7.11 10.40
N SER A 56 4.61 -8.06 9.88
CA SER A 56 6.03 -7.89 9.57
C SER A 56 6.25 -6.79 8.53
N LYS A 57 5.43 -6.76 7.46
CA LYS A 57 5.46 -5.69 6.45
C LYS A 57 5.16 -4.32 7.05
N LEU A 58 4.11 -4.22 7.85
CA LEU A 58 3.74 -2.95 8.49
C LEU A 58 4.82 -2.47 9.45
N GLN A 59 5.41 -3.34 10.24
CA GLN A 59 6.51 -3.02 11.14
C GLN A 59 7.73 -2.54 10.36
N THR A 60 8.09 -3.24 9.29
CA THR A 60 9.19 -2.84 8.41
C THR A 60 8.94 -1.45 7.83
N TRP A 61 7.73 -1.20 7.36
CA TRP A 61 7.36 0.09 6.80
C TRP A 61 7.44 1.24 7.83
N GLN A 62 6.94 1.01 9.04
CA GLN A 62 6.97 2.00 10.13
C GLN A 62 8.38 2.32 10.61
N LEU A 63 9.27 1.32 10.64
CA LEU A 63 10.60 1.45 11.21
C LEU A 63 11.69 1.71 10.17
N ASN A 64 11.35 1.58 8.87
CA ASN A 64 12.33 1.73 7.81
C ASN A 64 12.84 3.17 7.71
N ASP A 65 14.14 3.30 7.87
CA ASP A 65 14.84 4.57 7.69
C ASP A 65 16.22 4.27 7.09
N ILE A 66 16.39 4.61 5.82
CA ILE A 66 17.64 4.37 5.08
C ILE A 66 18.84 5.13 5.63
N SER A 67 18.61 6.13 6.46
CA SER A 67 19.68 6.94 7.06
C SER A 67 20.22 6.37 8.37
N LYS A 68 19.50 5.40 8.98
CA LYS A 68 19.95 4.76 10.23
C LYS A 68 21.24 3.98 10.03
N GLY A 69 22.08 4.01 11.07
CA GLY A 69 23.31 3.25 11.11
C GLY A 69 24.57 4.11 10.96
N PRO A 70 25.76 3.48 11.09
CA PRO A 70 27.04 4.18 11.20
C PRO A 70 27.43 4.92 9.92
N LEU A 71 26.98 4.45 8.75
CA LEU A 71 27.35 4.99 7.44
C LEU A 71 26.80 6.39 7.21
N TYR A 72 25.53 6.58 7.56
CA TYR A 72 24.83 7.84 7.29
C TYR A 72 24.54 8.66 8.55
N LYS A 73 24.66 8.08 9.75
CA LYS A 73 24.51 8.76 11.05
C LYS A 73 23.21 9.61 11.12
N ASN A 74 22.10 9.02 10.71
CA ASN A 74 20.78 9.64 10.63
C ASN A 74 20.69 10.84 9.65
N ASN A 75 21.59 10.96 8.71
CA ASN A 75 21.54 11.99 7.68
C ASN A 75 20.85 11.45 6.42
N TYR A 76 19.55 11.71 6.31
CA TYR A 76 18.68 11.24 5.23
C TYR A 76 19.13 11.75 3.85
N VAL A 77 19.53 13.03 3.78
CA VAL A 77 20.02 13.63 2.52
C VAL A 77 21.30 12.94 2.04
N LYS A 78 22.22 12.64 2.97
CA LYS A 78 23.44 11.90 2.66
C LYS A 78 23.12 10.50 2.14
N ALA A 79 22.16 9.80 2.77
CA ALA A 79 21.73 8.49 2.33
C ALA A 79 21.15 8.52 0.90
N LEU A 80 20.25 9.46 0.61
CA LEU A 80 19.69 9.62 -0.74
C LEU A 80 20.77 9.97 -1.78
N LYS A 81 21.69 10.87 -1.47
CA LYS A 81 22.81 11.26 -2.37
C LYS A 81 23.78 10.11 -2.64
N SER A 82 23.80 9.07 -1.82
CA SER A 82 24.66 7.90 -2.04
C SER A 82 24.14 6.95 -3.12
N ILE A 83 22.89 7.09 -3.52
CA ILE A 83 22.27 6.25 -4.57
C ILE A 83 22.94 6.58 -5.90
N LYS A 84 23.58 5.57 -6.50
CA LYS A 84 24.26 5.69 -7.80
C LYS A 84 23.48 5.05 -8.95
N ALA A 85 22.47 4.26 -8.63
CA ALA A 85 21.61 3.64 -9.62
C ALA A 85 20.79 4.71 -10.38
N LYS A 86 20.56 4.47 -11.67
CA LYS A 86 19.54 5.24 -12.41
C LYS A 86 18.18 4.91 -11.84
N THR A 87 17.45 5.93 -11.45
CA THR A 87 16.15 5.78 -10.78
C THR A 87 15.06 6.42 -11.63
N ILE A 88 13.96 5.69 -11.83
CA ILE A 88 12.73 6.21 -12.43
C ILE A 88 11.68 6.25 -11.33
N LEU A 89 11.14 7.44 -11.07
CA LEU A 89 10.06 7.65 -10.11
C LEU A 89 8.75 7.87 -10.88
N MET A 90 7.77 7.03 -10.61
CA MET A 90 6.46 7.07 -11.28
C MET A 90 5.34 7.15 -10.22
N PRO A 91 5.22 8.26 -9.51
CA PRO A 91 4.16 8.43 -8.51
C PRO A 91 2.80 8.60 -9.20
N CYS A 92 1.75 8.04 -8.61
CA CYS A 92 0.38 8.22 -9.07
C CYS A 92 -0.24 9.47 -8.45
N ASN A 93 -0.86 10.32 -9.25
CA ASN A 93 -1.49 11.56 -8.76
C ASN A 93 -2.59 11.33 -7.71
N GLN A 94 -3.24 10.17 -7.75
CA GLN A 94 -4.33 9.81 -6.85
C GLN A 94 -3.91 8.81 -5.77
N ASP A 95 -2.60 8.62 -5.57
CA ASP A 95 -2.08 7.79 -4.51
C ASP A 95 -2.45 8.38 -3.14
N LEU A 96 -3.02 7.54 -2.26
CA LEU A 96 -3.44 7.97 -0.92
C LEU A 96 -2.29 7.96 0.09
N TYR A 97 -1.20 7.25 -0.23
CA TYR A 97 -0.03 7.10 0.64
C TYR A 97 1.12 8.00 0.20
N PHE A 98 1.51 7.93 -1.07
CA PHE A 98 2.68 8.61 -1.64
C PHE A 98 2.24 9.74 -2.57
N ARG A 99 1.75 10.81 -1.97
CA ARG A 99 1.22 11.96 -2.71
C ARG A 99 2.32 12.68 -3.49
N THR A 100 1.96 13.17 -4.65
CA THR A 100 2.85 13.98 -5.50
C THR A 100 2.96 15.45 -5.05
N LYS A 101 2.12 15.86 -4.09
CA LYS A 101 2.08 17.23 -3.52
C LYS A 101 2.09 17.17 -2.01
#